data_f510f80de96f42d7abb998b28bc8f232
#
_entry.id   f510f80de96f42d7abb998b28bc8f232
#
_cell.length_a   1.000
_cell.length_b   1.000
_cell.length_c   1.000
_cell.angle_alpha   90.00
_cell.angle_beta   90.00
_cell.angle_gamma   90.00
#
_symmetry.space_group_name_H-M   'P 1'
#
loop_
_entity.id
_entity.type
_entity.pdbx_description
1 polymer ?
#
loop_
_entity_poly.entity_id
_entity_poly.type
_entity_poly.pdbx_seq_one_letter_code
_entity_poly.pdbx_strand_id
1 'polypeptide(L)'
;FYWYCQANRYMATPVTSEDNKKTRDEFEKRANELYNGLIKKEFEKILDTCPIISGLSVIDEVELGQKRGNDRYRVAMDKHLSSIYTKANLVDYPSMPRTTEQLKKAILRIVNPGDYDGTNAVLTDAEHEVEIYLNKQFAEVNVSDVLAKFAKAPYGWDNICTLYIINELVRRHNRDYSYANNPNVETSTVAARIVSESNKFTLRQAKVISPQVIQNFIAAWKEIFGISAAPSSTDSTQLFRACRDIESDRSLAKFIKGYKG
;
A
#
# COMPACT_ATOMS: atom_id res chain seq x y z
N PHE A 1 -5.80 34.98 -26.88
CA PHE A 1 -5.81 33.52 -26.64
C PHE A 1 -6.26 32.75 -27.89
N TYR A 2 -7.41 33.10 -28.51
CA TYR A 2 -7.92 32.41 -29.70
C TYR A 2 -6.90 32.35 -30.85
N TRP A 3 -6.25 33.47 -31.17
CA TRP A 3 -5.23 33.52 -32.22
C TRP A 3 -4.02 32.62 -31.86
N TYR A 4 -3.59 32.60 -30.62
CA TYR A 4 -2.55 31.71 -30.13
C TYR A 4 -2.88 30.23 -30.32
N CYS A 5 -4.12 29.83 -30.02
CA CYS A 5 -4.59 28.46 -30.23
C CYS A 5 -4.62 28.11 -31.74
N GLN A 6 -5.02 29.03 -32.61
CA GLN A 6 -5.02 28.82 -34.06
C GLN A 6 -3.59 28.69 -34.62
N ALA A 7 -2.65 29.55 -34.15
CA ALA A 7 -1.25 29.46 -34.52
C ALA A 7 -0.64 28.10 -34.15
N ASN A 8 -0.91 27.63 -32.92
CA ASN A 8 -0.47 26.30 -32.48
C ASN A 8 -1.06 25.16 -33.32
N ARG A 9 -2.34 25.23 -33.68
CA ARG A 9 -2.95 24.24 -34.60
C ARG A 9 -2.27 24.23 -35.95
N TYR A 10 -1.99 25.41 -36.53
CA TYR A 10 -1.28 25.53 -37.80
C TYR A 10 0.14 24.96 -37.67
N MET A 11 0.86 25.26 -36.60
CA MET A 11 2.21 24.74 -36.37
C MET A 11 2.25 23.20 -36.17
N ALA A 12 1.16 22.59 -35.73
CA ALA A 12 1.05 21.15 -35.60
C ALA A 12 0.82 20.41 -36.95
N THR A 13 0.50 21.14 -38.06
CA THR A 13 0.32 20.51 -39.36
C THR A 13 1.69 20.23 -40.01
N PRO A 14 1.85 19.12 -40.78
CA PRO A 14 3.09 18.82 -41.48
C PRO A 14 3.41 19.90 -42.50
N VAL A 15 4.68 20.29 -42.61
CA VAL A 15 5.17 21.28 -43.59
C VAL A 15 5.77 20.58 -44.80
N THR A 16 5.30 20.91 -45.97
CA THR A 16 5.70 20.24 -47.23
C THR A 16 6.56 21.12 -48.17
N SER A 17 6.68 22.41 -47.91
CA SER A 17 7.47 23.33 -48.73
C SER A 17 8.33 24.30 -47.91
N GLU A 18 9.41 24.86 -48.52
CA GLU A 18 10.34 25.76 -47.86
C GLU A 18 9.68 27.11 -47.51
N ASP A 19 8.76 27.61 -48.35
CA ASP A 19 8.02 28.86 -48.08
C ASP A 19 7.08 28.69 -46.88
N ASN A 20 6.43 27.53 -46.75
CA ASN A 20 5.61 27.21 -45.59
C ASN A 20 6.44 27.10 -44.28
N LYS A 21 7.71 26.73 -44.41
CA LYS A 21 8.63 26.64 -43.26
C LYS A 21 8.93 28.02 -42.71
N LYS A 22 9.27 29.02 -43.56
CA LYS A 22 9.49 30.41 -43.14
C LYS A 22 8.25 31.00 -42.47
N THR A 23 7.10 30.80 -43.08
CA THR A 23 5.82 31.27 -42.52
C THR A 23 5.55 30.63 -41.14
N ARG A 24 5.87 29.35 -40.98
CA ARG A 24 5.74 28.64 -39.74
C ARG A 24 6.66 29.21 -38.64
N ASP A 25 7.91 29.48 -38.98
CA ASP A 25 8.89 30.07 -38.05
C ASP A 25 8.43 31.46 -37.58
N GLU A 26 7.84 32.27 -38.47
CA GLU A 26 7.26 33.56 -38.08
C GLU A 26 6.06 33.41 -37.16
N PHE A 27 5.16 32.46 -37.43
CA PHE A 27 4.03 32.16 -36.57
C PHE A 27 4.49 31.66 -35.18
N GLU A 28 5.50 30.81 -35.15
CA GLU A 28 6.09 30.31 -33.91
C GLU A 28 6.70 31.44 -33.05
N LYS A 29 7.47 32.31 -33.68
CA LYS A 29 8.06 33.50 -33.00
C LYS A 29 6.96 34.37 -32.42
N ARG A 30 5.94 34.71 -33.19
CA ARG A 30 4.83 35.58 -32.78
C ARG A 30 3.97 34.90 -31.69
N ALA A 31 3.74 33.59 -31.78
CA ALA A 31 3.02 32.83 -30.73
C ALA A 31 3.78 32.84 -29.45
N ASN A 32 5.09 32.66 -29.47
CA ASN A 32 5.97 32.70 -28.27
C ASN A 32 6.02 34.10 -27.65
N GLU A 33 6.11 35.14 -28.44
CA GLU A 33 6.04 36.54 -27.97
C GLU A 33 4.70 36.84 -27.28
N LEU A 34 3.60 36.38 -27.86
CA LEU A 34 2.25 36.55 -27.32
C LEU A 34 2.06 35.75 -26.03
N TYR A 35 2.55 34.53 -26.00
CA TYR A 35 2.49 33.66 -24.81
C TYR A 35 3.28 34.26 -23.65
N ASN A 36 4.55 34.57 -23.86
CA ASN A 36 5.43 35.06 -22.80
C ASN A 36 5.14 36.52 -22.38
N GLY A 37 4.77 37.35 -23.34
CA GLY A 37 4.54 38.78 -23.12
C GLY A 37 3.18 39.12 -22.53
N LEU A 38 2.14 38.45 -22.97
CA LEU A 38 0.76 38.82 -22.63
C LEU A 38 -0.02 37.69 -21.94
N ILE A 39 -0.12 36.51 -22.59
CA ILE A 39 -1.00 35.44 -22.14
C ILE A 39 -0.59 34.95 -20.75
N LYS A 40 0.67 34.67 -20.55
CA LYS A 40 1.21 34.20 -19.26
C LYS A 40 0.95 35.21 -18.13
N LYS A 41 1.20 36.51 -18.38
CA LYS A 41 0.97 37.57 -17.40
C LYS A 41 -0.51 37.75 -17.03
N GLU A 42 -1.40 37.67 -18.01
CA GLU A 42 -2.85 37.75 -17.75
C GLU A 42 -3.37 36.54 -17.03
N PHE A 43 -2.87 35.32 -17.35
CA PHE A 43 -3.19 34.12 -16.57
C PHE A 43 -2.69 34.19 -15.13
N GLU A 44 -1.47 34.70 -14.90
CA GLU A 44 -0.94 34.90 -13.55
C GLU A 44 -1.83 35.88 -12.75
N LYS A 45 -2.27 36.99 -13.35
CA LYS A 45 -3.21 37.89 -12.70
C LYS A 45 -4.55 37.23 -12.37
N ILE A 46 -5.11 36.43 -13.29
CA ILE A 46 -6.35 35.71 -13.05
C ILE A 46 -6.16 34.73 -11.89
N LEU A 47 -5.07 33.97 -11.89
CA LEU A 47 -4.75 33.04 -10.81
C LEU A 47 -4.56 33.72 -9.46
N ASP A 48 -4.08 34.96 -9.45
CA ASP A 48 -3.91 35.76 -8.21
C ASP A 48 -5.25 36.28 -7.65
N THR A 49 -6.23 36.50 -8.49
CA THR A 49 -7.48 37.21 -8.12
C THR A 49 -8.73 36.35 -8.16
N CYS A 50 -8.74 35.24 -8.91
CA CYS A 50 -9.93 34.40 -9.01
C CYS A 50 -10.22 33.69 -7.69
N PRO A 51 -11.49 33.59 -7.27
CA PRO A 51 -11.85 32.75 -6.12
C PRO A 51 -11.58 31.29 -6.45
N ILE A 52 -10.98 30.58 -5.49
CA ILE A 52 -10.76 29.13 -5.62
C ILE A 52 -11.83 28.41 -4.81
N ILE A 53 -12.58 27.55 -5.47
CA ILE A 53 -13.67 26.78 -4.87
C ILE A 53 -13.24 25.34 -4.69
N SER A 54 -13.37 24.83 -3.48
CA SER A 54 -13.15 23.43 -3.14
C SER A 54 -14.45 22.82 -2.63
N GLY A 55 -15.02 21.90 -3.40
CA GLY A 55 -16.35 21.37 -3.10
C GLY A 55 -17.43 22.44 -3.18
N LEU A 56 -18.05 22.78 -2.05
CA LEU A 56 -19.09 23.82 -1.95
C LEU A 56 -18.59 25.12 -1.29
N SER A 57 -17.31 25.20 -0.91
CA SER A 57 -16.75 26.30 -0.15
C SER A 57 -15.68 27.04 -0.94
N VAL A 58 -15.65 28.36 -0.82
CA VAL A 58 -14.54 29.19 -1.30
C VAL A 58 -13.40 29.06 -0.28
N ILE A 59 -12.19 28.82 -0.76
CA ILE A 59 -10.99 28.78 0.10
C ILE A 59 -10.62 30.24 0.41
N ASP A 60 -10.49 30.56 1.71
CA ASP A 60 -10.14 31.90 2.19
C ASP A 60 -8.71 32.28 1.76
N GLU A 61 -8.52 33.57 1.43
CA GLU A 61 -7.18 34.12 1.09
C GLU A 61 -6.16 33.93 2.22
N VAL A 62 -6.60 34.02 3.48
CA VAL A 62 -5.75 33.73 4.65
C VAL A 62 -5.25 32.28 4.62
N GLU A 63 -6.11 31.36 4.24
CA GLU A 63 -5.76 29.96 4.12
C GLU A 63 -4.81 29.68 2.96
N LEU A 64 -4.84 30.50 1.91
CA LEU A 64 -3.91 30.44 0.78
C LEU A 64 -2.54 31.05 1.12
N GLY A 65 -2.38 31.61 2.34
CA GLY A 65 -1.11 32.09 2.86
C GLY A 65 -0.52 33.23 2.05
N GLN A 66 -1.35 34.07 1.43
CA GLN A 66 -0.95 35.18 0.54
C GLN A 66 -0.04 34.75 -0.63
N LYS A 67 -0.11 33.50 -1.03
CA LYS A 67 0.62 32.97 -2.19
C LYS A 67 0.02 33.54 -3.48
N ARG A 68 0.82 33.54 -4.57
CA ARG A 68 0.44 34.07 -5.88
C ARG A 68 0.63 33.02 -6.97
N GLY A 69 -0.10 33.19 -8.07
CA GLY A 69 0.03 32.39 -9.27
C GLY A 69 -0.06 30.88 -9.00
N ASN A 70 0.89 30.14 -9.50
CA ASN A 70 0.95 28.68 -9.36
C ASN A 70 1.06 28.21 -7.91
N ASP A 71 1.74 28.95 -7.04
CA ASP A 71 1.89 28.56 -5.63
C ASP A 71 0.57 28.68 -4.87
N ARG A 72 -0.24 29.71 -5.20
CA ARG A 72 -1.60 29.86 -4.67
C ARG A 72 -2.48 28.65 -5.06
N TYR A 73 -2.43 28.25 -6.33
CA TYR A 73 -3.15 27.08 -6.83
C TYR A 73 -2.68 25.78 -6.17
N ARG A 74 -1.35 25.61 -5.98
CA ARG A 74 -0.80 24.44 -5.30
C ARG A 74 -1.31 24.30 -3.87
N VAL A 75 -1.28 25.39 -3.08
CA VAL A 75 -1.82 25.40 -1.71
C VAL A 75 -3.31 25.04 -1.71
N ALA A 76 -4.07 25.60 -2.65
CA ALA A 76 -5.48 25.28 -2.78
C ALA A 76 -5.73 23.81 -3.12
N MET A 77 -4.92 23.24 -4.02
CA MET A 77 -4.99 21.81 -4.38
C MET A 77 -4.64 20.93 -3.19
N ASP A 78 -3.59 21.25 -2.44
CA ASP A 78 -3.20 20.50 -1.25
C ASP A 78 -4.31 20.50 -0.20
N LYS A 79 -4.96 21.66 0.02
CA LYS A 79 -6.12 21.75 0.91
C LYS A 79 -7.32 20.95 0.41
N HIS A 80 -7.61 21.04 -0.88
CA HIS A 80 -8.68 20.25 -1.49
C HIS A 80 -8.44 18.75 -1.32
N LEU A 81 -7.26 18.27 -1.64
CA LEU A 81 -6.89 16.86 -1.48
C LEU A 81 -6.94 16.42 -0.01
N SER A 82 -6.42 17.23 0.91
CA SER A 82 -6.47 16.95 2.34
C SER A 82 -7.89 16.89 2.89
N SER A 83 -8.83 17.65 2.33
CA SER A 83 -10.25 17.62 2.72
C SER A 83 -10.97 16.33 2.24
N ILE A 84 -10.51 15.75 1.13
CA ILE A 84 -11.06 14.50 0.57
C ILE A 84 -10.39 13.27 1.21
N TYR A 85 -9.06 13.31 1.32
CA TYR A 85 -8.24 12.19 1.80
C TYR A 85 -7.81 12.42 3.25
N THR A 86 -8.77 12.57 4.14
CA THR A 86 -8.54 12.92 5.56
C THR A 86 -7.74 11.88 6.34
N LYS A 87 -7.63 10.66 5.82
CA LYS A 87 -6.88 9.54 6.42
C LYS A 87 -5.64 9.13 5.61
N ALA A 88 -5.24 9.94 4.62
CA ALA A 88 -4.05 9.63 3.82
C ALA A 88 -2.76 9.61 4.64
N ASN A 89 -2.66 10.49 5.64
CA ASN A 89 -1.50 10.63 6.51
C ASN A 89 -1.23 9.43 7.44
N LEU A 90 -2.21 8.54 7.63
CA LEU A 90 -2.03 7.36 8.47
C LEU A 90 -0.94 6.41 7.97
N VAL A 91 -0.58 6.48 6.69
CA VAL A 91 0.50 5.69 6.08
C VAL A 91 1.72 6.55 5.71
N ASP A 92 1.79 7.79 6.20
CA ASP A 92 2.88 8.71 5.88
C ASP A 92 3.95 8.73 7.00
N TYR A 93 4.69 7.64 7.13
CA TYR A 93 5.81 7.54 8.06
C TYR A 93 7.06 6.94 7.38
N PRO A 94 8.28 7.27 7.87
CA PRO A 94 9.54 6.99 7.16
C PRO A 94 9.81 5.51 6.87
N SER A 95 9.31 4.60 7.70
CA SER A 95 9.50 3.15 7.52
C SER A 95 8.51 2.50 6.57
N MET A 96 7.52 3.26 6.04
CA MET A 96 6.53 2.76 5.09
C MET A 96 7.19 2.43 3.75
N PRO A 97 7.05 1.20 3.23
CA PRO A 97 7.52 0.84 1.90
C PRO A 97 6.83 1.68 0.82
N ARG A 98 7.61 2.16 -0.15
CA ARG A 98 7.12 2.94 -1.30
C ARG A 98 7.37 2.23 -2.63
N THR A 99 8.10 1.12 -2.60
CA THR A 99 8.42 0.32 -3.80
C THR A 99 8.16 -1.16 -3.56
N THR A 100 7.94 -1.89 -4.65
CA THR A 100 7.74 -3.35 -4.60
C THR A 100 8.90 -4.07 -3.93
N GLU A 101 10.14 -3.62 -4.16
CA GLU A 101 11.32 -4.24 -3.57
C GLU A 101 11.41 -4.00 -2.05
N GLN A 102 11.03 -2.82 -1.59
CA GLN A 102 10.93 -2.52 -0.16
C GLN A 102 9.84 -3.36 0.50
N LEU A 103 8.69 -3.50 -0.15
CA LEU A 103 7.61 -4.37 0.33
C LEU A 103 8.05 -5.83 0.42
N LYS A 104 8.70 -6.37 -0.60
CA LYS A 104 9.25 -7.74 -0.57
C LYS A 104 10.19 -7.96 0.60
N LYS A 105 11.11 -7.03 0.82
CA LYS A 105 12.03 -7.09 1.98
C LYS A 105 11.26 -7.06 3.31
N ALA A 106 10.24 -6.22 3.42
CA ALA A 106 9.40 -6.15 4.60
C ALA A 106 8.64 -7.46 4.82
N ILE A 107 8.07 -8.08 3.79
CA ILE A 107 7.37 -9.36 3.87
C ILE A 107 8.32 -10.49 4.32
N LEU A 108 9.54 -10.52 3.78
CA LEU A 108 10.54 -11.56 4.08
C LEU A 108 11.29 -11.34 5.40
N ARG A 109 11.10 -10.19 6.06
CA ARG A 109 11.73 -9.91 7.35
C ARG A 109 11.36 -10.98 8.38
N ILE A 110 12.35 -11.55 9.04
CA ILE A 110 12.14 -12.49 10.13
C ILE A 110 11.48 -11.75 11.31
N VAL A 111 10.41 -12.33 11.85
CA VAL A 111 9.77 -11.85 13.07
C VAL A 111 10.54 -12.42 14.25
N ASN A 112 11.08 -11.55 15.11
CA ASN A 112 11.74 -11.97 16.33
C ASN A 112 10.75 -12.02 17.50
N PRO A 113 10.99 -12.87 18.52
CA PRO A 113 10.27 -12.79 19.76
C PRO A 113 10.36 -11.36 20.32
N GLY A 114 9.24 -10.77 20.69
CA GLY A 114 9.18 -9.39 21.17
C GLY A 114 8.98 -8.29 20.12
N ASP A 115 8.96 -8.60 18.82
CA ASP A 115 8.67 -7.60 17.79
C ASP A 115 7.31 -6.92 18.00
N TYR A 116 6.38 -7.62 18.65
CA TYR A 116 5.02 -7.15 18.93
C TYR A 116 4.67 -7.17 20.44
N ASP A 117 5.68 -7.00 21.32
CA ASP A 117 5.49 -6.89 22.76
C ASP A 117 5.30 -5.42 23.20
N GLY A 118 4.62 -5.22 24.32
CA GLY A 118 4.43 -3.90 24.92
C GLY A 118 3.73 -2.91 23.98
N THR A 119 4.35 -1.78 23.69
CA THR A 119 3.79 -0.74 22.80
C THR A 119 3.62 -1.23 21.36
N ASN A 120 4.46 -2.19 20.92
CA ASN A 120 4.35 -2.76 19.58
C ASN A 120 3.21 -3.80 19.47
N ALA A 121 2.61 -4.23 20.58
CA ALA A 121 1.44 -5.10 20.57
C ALA A 121 0.17 -4.37 20.12
N VAL A 122 0.13 -3.05 20.26
CA VAL A 122 -1.00 -2.22 19.86
C VAL A 122 -0.98 -2.01 18.34
N LEU A 123 -2.14 -2.14 17.71
CA LEU A 123 -2.29 -1.81 16.29
C LEU A 123 -2.02 -0.33 16.04
N THR A 124 -1.33 0.00 14.97
CA THR A 124 -1.26 1.37 14.47
C THR A 124 -2.63 1.83 13.97
N ASP A 125 -2.84 3.13 13.85
CA ASP A 125 -4.11 3.67 13.35
C ASP A 125 -4.44 3.13 11.94
N ALA A 126 -3.44 2.97 11.09
CA ALA A 126 -3.61 2.39 9.76
C ALA A 126 -4.01 0.90 9.83
N GLU A 127 -3.36 0.10 10.66
CA GLU A 127 -3.72 -1.29 10.89
C GLU A 127 -5.13 -1.42 11.47
N HIS A 128 -5.49 -0.52 12.38
CA HIS A 128 -6.81 -0.49 12.98
C HIS A 128 -7.92 -0.20 11.96
N GLU A 129 -7.70 0.73 11.04
CA GLU A 129 -8.65 1.02 9.95
C GLU A 129 -8.89 -0.20 9.04
N VAL A 130 -7.80 -0.90 8.67
CA VAL A 130 -7.92 -2.12 7.86
C VAL A 130 -8.62 -3.22 8.63
N GLU A 131 -8.28 -3.41 9.91
CA GLU A 131 -8.91 -4.42 10.76
C GLU A 131 -10.41 -4.15 10.98
N ILE A 132 -10.83 -2.90 11.19
CA ILE A 132 -12.25 -2.52 11.26
C ILE A 132 -12.97 -2.87 9.96
N TYR A 133 -12.36 -2.60 8.82
CA TYR A 133 -12.95 -2.95 7.53
C TYR A 133 -13.12 -4.46 7.38
N LEU A 134 -12.06 -5.23 7.68
CA LEU A 134 -12.08 -6.70 7.58
C LEU A 134 -13.08 -7.33 8.55
N ASN A 135 -13.22 -6.80 9.77
CA ASN A 135 -14.16 -7.31 10.78
C ASN A 135 -15.64 -7.08 10.41
N LYS A 136 -15.93 -6.14 9.52
CA LYS A 136 -17.28 -5.92 8.99
C LYS A 136 -17.67 -6.93 7.90
N GLN A 137 -16.71 -7.69 7.40
CA GLN A 137 -16.97 -8.70 6.39
C GLN A 137 -17.24 -10.05 7.08
N PHE A 138 -18.30 -10.72 6.71
CA PHE A 138 -18.69 -12.02 7.29
C PHE A 138 -17.93 -13.21 6.69
N ALA A 139 -17.18 -13.00 5.63
CA ALA A 139 -16.46 -14.03 4.89
C ALA A 139 -15.00 -13.63 4.67
N GLU A 140 -14.21 -14.54 4.09
CA GLU A 140 -12.87 -14.20 3.59
C GLU A 140 -12.93 -13.06 2.59
N VAL A 141 -11.98 -12.12 2.69
CA VAL A 141 -11.95 -10.90 1.88
C VAL A 141 -10.83 -11.02 0.86
N ASN A 142 -11.13 -10.74 -0.41
CA ASN A 142 -10.11 -10.70 -1.44
C ASN A 142 -9.17 -9.50 -1.22
N VAL A 143 -7.87 -9.71 -1.34
CA VAL A 143 -6.87 -8.65 -1.16
C VAL A 143 -7.10 -7.51 -2.16
N SER A 144 -7.49 -7.81 -3.40
CA SER A 144 -7.83 -6.77 -4.40
C SER A 144 -8.96 -5.85 -3.95
N ASP A 145 -9.94 -6.37 -3.20
CA ASP A 145 -11.06 -5.56 -2.71
C ASP A 145 -10.62 -4.62 -1.58
N VAL A 146 -9.69 -5.10 -0.73
CA VAL A 146 -9.06 -4.24 0.28
C VAL A 146 -8.28 -3.12 -0.39
N LEU A 147 -7.45 -3.43 -1.40
CA LEU A 147 -6.72 -2.41 -2.16
C LEU A 147 -7.67 -1.39 -2.78
N ALA A 148 -8.72 -1.84 -3.45
CA ALA A 148 -9.72 -0.95 -4.07
C ALA A 148 -10.46 -0.08 -3.05
N LYS A 149 -10.68 -0.57 -1.83
CA LYS A 149 -11.30 0.18 -0.72
C LYS A 149 -10.38 1.31 -0.25
N PHE A 150 -9.11 0.98 0.04
CA PHE A 150 -8.17 1.93 0.64
C PHE A 150 -7.53 2.88 -0.37
N ALA A 151 -7.61 2.60 -1.68
CA ALA A 151 -7.26 3.55 -2.74
C ALA A 151 -8.26 4.71 -2.88
N LYS A 152 -9.49 4.58 -2.35
CA LYS A 152 -10.53 5.60 -2.43
C LYS A 152 -10.54 6.52 -1.20
N ALA A 153 -11.25 7.64 -1.32
CA ALA A 153 -11.54 8.51 -0.17
C ALA A 153 -12.21 7.71 0.97
N PRO A 154 -11.90 8.00 2.20
CA PRO A 154 -11.03 9.06 2.72
C PRO A 154 -9.54 8.72 2.82
N TYR A 155 -9.10 7.57 2.33
CA TYR A 155 -7.73 7.03 2.52
C TYR A 155 -6.77 7.49 1.41
N GLY A 156 -7.03 7.11 0.14
CA GLY A 156 -6.13 7.44 -0.97
C GLY A 156 -4.76 6.74 -0.86
N TRP A 157 -4.70 5.59 -0.19
CA TRP A 157 -3.43 4.89 0.02
C TRP A 157 -2.96 4.19 -1.25
N ASP A 158 -1.66 4.20 -1.45
CA ASP A 158 -1.01 3.41 -2.48
C ASP A 158 -1.15 1.90 -2.18
N ASN A 159 -1.19 1.09 -3.23
CA ASN A 159 -1.31 -0.36 -3.09
C ASN A 159 -0.17 -0.98 -2.28
N ILE A 160 1.06 -0.46 -2.42
CA ILE A 160 2.23 -0.95 -1.67
C ILE A 160 2.06 -0.70 -0.17
N CYS A 161 1.59 0.50 0.20
CA CYS A 161 1.31 0.86 1.59
C CYS A 161 0.21 -0.04 2.17
N THR A 162 -0.89 -0.22 1.44
CA THR A 162 -2.01 -1.08 1.89
C THR A 162 -1.57 -2.53 2.06
N LEU A 163 -0.80 -3.08 1.12
CA LEU A 163 -0.24 -4.44 1.21
C LEU A 163 0.70 -4.59 2.41
N TYR A 164 1.48 -3.56 2.71
CA TYR A 164 2.34 -3.56 3.90
C TYR A 164 1.52 -3.63 5.19
N ILE A 165 0.47 -2.81 5.32
CA ILE A 165 -0.42 -2.84 6.49
C ILE A 165 -1.10 -4.21 6.64
N ILE A 166 -1.60 -4.78 5.55
CA ILE A 166 -2.17 -6.14 5.56
C ILE A 166 -1.12 -7.16 6.04
N ASN A 167 0.12 -7.06 5.55
CA ASN A 167 1.20 -7.95 5.96
C ASN A 167 1.51 -7.82 7.45
N GLU A 168 1.50 -6.61 8.02
CA GLU A 168 1.70 -6.41 9.45
C GLU A 168 0.57 -7.05 10.28
N LEU A 169 -0.69 -6.97 9.84
CA LEU A 169 -1.81 -7.69 10.48
C LEU A 169 -1.64 -9.20 10.44
N VAL A 170 -1.12 -9.75 9.33
CA VAL A 170 -0.82 -11.18 9.23
C VAL A 170 0.34 -11.56 10.15
N ARG A 171 1.37 -10.73 10.26
CA ARG A 171 2.51 -10.96 11.17
C ARG A 171 2.14 -10.90 12.66
N ARG A 172 1.14 -10.09 12.99
CA ARG A 172 0.54 -10.04 14.34
C ARG A 172 -0.39 -11.20 14.63
N HIS A 173 -0.55 -12.14 13.70
CA HIS A 173 -1.51 -13.25 13.81
C HIS A 173 -2.98 -12.81 13.99
N ASN A 174 -3.34 -11.62 13.51
CA ASN A 174 -4.72 -11.18 13.46
C ASN A 174 -5.42 -11.77 12.23
N ARG A 175 -4.67 -11.92 11.14
CA ARG A 175 -5.14 -12.44 9.85
C ARG A 175 -4.19 -13.47 9.29
N ASP A 176 -4.74 -14.34 8.42
CA ASP A 176 -3.98 -15.30 7.62
C ASP A 176 -4.23 -15.06 6.14
N TYR A 177 -3.20 -15.31 5.32
CA TYR A 177 -3.37 -15.38 3.88
C TYR A 177 -3.87 -16.76 3.42
N SER A 178 -4.73 -16.74 2.40
CA SER A 178 -4.98 -17.88 1.54
C SER A 178 -4.63 -17.48 0.10
N TYR A 179 -4.05 -18.37 -0.68
CA TYR A 179 -3.69 -18.15 -2.08
C TYR A 179 -4.27 -19.25 -2.96
N ALA A 180 -5.09 -18.89 -3.95
CA ALA A 180 -5.76 -19.83 -4.84
C ALA A 180 -6.48 -20.97 -4.05
N ASN A 181 -7.19 -20.62 -2.98
CA ASN A 181 -7.89 -21.50 -2.04
C ASN A 181 -6.97 -22.40 -1.17
N ASN A 182 -5.64 -22.20 -1.22
CA ASN A 182 -4.72 -22.88 -0.32
C ASN A 182 -4.49 -22.00 0.93
N PRO A 183 -4.89 -22.46 2.12
CA PRO A 183 -4.72 -21.69 3.35
C PRO A 183 -3.29 -21.68 3.91
N ASN A 184 -2.42 -22.55 3.42
CA ASN A 184 -1.04 -22.67 3.88
C ASN A 184 -0.09 -21.98 2.90
N VAL A 185 -0.06 -20.64 2.95
CA VAL A 185 0.75 -19.84 2.03
C VAL A 185 2.11 -19.56 2.65
N GLU A 186 3.18 -19.93 1.93
CA GLU A 186 4.54 -19.58 2.36
C GLU A 186 4.81 -18.09 2.17
N THR A 187 5.54 -17.49 3.10
CA THR A 187 5.93 -16.07 3.06
C THR A 187 6.68 -15.71 1.77
N SER A 188 7.48 -16.63 1.24
CA SER A 188 8.17 -16.51 -0.05
C SER A 188 7.19 -16.34 -1.23
N THR A 189 6.09 -17.09 -1.24
CA THR A 189 5.03 -16.99 -2.24
C THR A 189 4.30 -15.66 -2.12
N VAL A 190 3.99 -15.21 -0.89
CA VAL A 190 3.40 -13.90 -0.66
C VAL A 190 4.30 -12.81 -1.22
N ALA A 191 5.60 -12.79 -0.84
CA ALA A 191 6.56 -11.80 -1.30
C ALA A 191 6.73 -11.76 -2.83
N ALA A 192 6.64 -12.92 -3.49
CA ALA A 192 6.82 -13.01 -4.94
C ALA A 192 5.59 -12.57 -5.73
N ARG A 193 4.37 -12.81 -5.22
CA ARG A 193 3.15 -12.77 -6.04
C ARG A 193 2.09 -11.77 -5.59
N ILE A 194 2.10 -11.28 -4.36
CA ILE A 194 0.99 -10.50 -3.81
C ILE A 194 0.71 -9.21 -4.59
N VAL A 195 1.75 -8.58 -5.15
CA VAL A 195 1.61 -7.35 -5.95
C VAL A 195 0.98 -7.63 -7.31
N SER A 196 1.41 -8.70 -7.99
CA SER A 196 0.95 -9.03 -9.34
C SER A 196 -0.34 -9.84 -9.39
N GLU A 197 -0.63 -10.59 -8.34
CA GLU A 197 -1.74 -11.54 -8.28
C GLU A 197 -2.64 -11.30 -7.05
N SER A 198 -2.81 -10.05 -6.62
CA SER A 198 -3.60 -9.69 -5.43
C SER A 198 -5.02 -10.25 -5.44
N ASN A 199 -5.59 -10.46 -6.62
CA ASN A 199 -6.92 -11.03 -6.82
C ASN A 199 -7.00 -12.55 -6.51
N LYS A 200 -5.87 -13.24 -6.37
CA LYS A 200 -5.81 -14.66 -5.98
C LYS A 200 -5.55 -14.84 -4.48
N PHE A 201 -5.25 -13.76 -3.77
CA PHE A 201 -5.06 -13.78 -2.34
C PHE A 201 -6.35 -13.40 -1.62
N THR A 202 -6.69 -14.15 -0.57
CA THR A 202 -7.76 -13.80 0.35
C THR A 202 -7.20 -13.68 1.77
N LEU A 203 -7.87 -12.87 2.58
CA LEU A 203 -7.60 -12.67 3.99
C LEU A 203 -8.72 -13.33 4.79
N ARG A 204 -8.35 -14.11 5.77
CA ARG A 204 -9.26 -14.72 6.73
C ARG A 204 -8.83 -14.38 8.15
N GLN A 205 -9.75 -14.55 9.08
CA GLN A 205 -9.40 -14.43 10.49
C GLN A 205 -8.42 -15.53 10.87
N ALA A 206 -7.32 -15.16 11.54
CA ALA A 206 -6.34 -16.13 12.00
C ALA A 206 -6.98 -17.09 13.00
N LYS A 207 -6.64 -18.36 12.90
CA LYS A 207 -7.03 -19.34 13.92
C LYS A 207 -6.13 -19.15 15.14
N VAL A 208 -6.66 -18.47 16.14
CA VAL A 208 -5.97 -18.33 17.42
C VAL A 208 -5.99 -19.69 18.12
N ILE A 209 -4.83 -20.32 18.20
CA ILE A 209 -4.67 -21.51 19.05
C ILE A 209 -4.45 -21.03 20.48
N SER A 210 -5.29 -21.47 21.39
CA SER A 210 -5.18 -21.01 22.78
C SER A 210 -3.81 -21.40 23.37
N PRO A 211 -3.23 -20.55 24.24
CA PRO A 211 -1.95 -20.84 24.91
C PRO A 211 -1.96 -22.20 25.65
N GLN A 212 -3.09 -22.59 26.19
CA GLN A 212 -3.26 -23.89 26.85
C GLN A 212 -3.08 -25.07 25.90
N VAL A 213 -3.62 -24.96 24.68
CA VAL A 213 -3.45 -26.02 23.66
C VAL A 213 -1.98 -26.10 23.22
N ILE A 214 -1.28 -24.97 23.10
CA ILE A 214 0.15 -24.93 22.79
C ILE A 214 0.96 -25.60 23.91
N GLN A 215 0.68 -25.27 25.18
CA GLN A 215 1.35 -25.86 26.32
C GLN A 215 1.12 -27.38 26.40
N ASN A 216 -0.12 -27.81 26.19
CA ASN A 216 -0.46 -29.25 26.16
C ASN A 216 0.28 -29.97 25.04
N PHE A 217 0.38 -29.34 23.87
CA PHE A 217 1.14 -29.88 22.74
C PHE A 217 2.63 -30.02 23.09
N ILE A 218 3.25 -28.97 23.66
CA ILE A 218 4.67 -29.01 24.06
C ILE A 218 4.90 -30.08 25.13
N ALA A 219 3.98 -30.23 26.10
CA ALA A 219 4.08 -31.26 27.13
C ALA A 219 4.03 -32.68 26.54
N ALA A 220 3.03 -32.93 25.67
CA ALA A 220 2.93 -34.22 24.97
C ALA A 220 4.14 -34.51 24.07
N TRP A 221 4.66 -33.45 23.39
CA TRP A 221 5.86 -33.58 22.58
C TRP A 221 7.09 -33.99 23.42
N LYS A 222 7.28 -33.34 24.57
CA LYS A 222 8.37 -33.67 25.51
C LYS A 222 8.25 -35.10 26.04
N GLU A 223 7.04 -35.58 26.27
CA GLU A 223 6.78 -36.94 26.73
C GLU A 223 7.14 -37.98 25.67
N ILE A 224 6.77 -37.71 24.40
CA ILE A 224 6.95 -38.67 23.31
C ILE A 224 8.38 -38.66 22.75
N PHE A 225 8.99 -37.47 22.58
CA PHE A 225 10.25 -37.28 21.86
C PHE A 225 11.43 -36.88 22.76
N GLY A 226 11.21 -36.57 24.01
CA GLY A 226 12.19 -36.07 24.95
C GLY A 226 12.39 -34.56 24.93
N ILE A 227 13.00 -34.06 25.98
CA ILE A 227 13.12 -32.60 26.25
C ILE A 227 13.96 -31.86 25.19
N SER A 228 15.00 -32.51 24.65
CA SER A 228 15.91 -31.90 23.67
C SER A 228 15.27 -31.66 22.29
N ALA A 229 14.19 -32.36 21.98
CA ALA A 229 13.48 -32.25 20.72
C ALA A 229 12.26 -31.31 20.79
N ALA A 230 11.93 -30.78 21.98
CA ALA A 230 10.76 -29.92 22.13
C ALA A 230 11.02 -28.54 21.55
N PRO A 231 10.11 -27.99 20.71
CA PRO A 231 10.19 -26.61 20.27
C PRO A 231 10.17 -25.65 21.45
N SER A 232 11.06 -24.68 21.47
CA SER A 232 11.18 -23.72 22.58
C SER A 232 10.17 -22.56 22.49
N SER A 233 9.46 -22.46 21.38
CA SER A 233 8.56 -21.34 21.11
C SER A 233 7.13 -21.62 21.56
N THR A 234 6.49 -20.61 22.10
CA THR A 234 5.04 -20.57 22.36
C THR A 234 4.24 -20.06 21.16
N ASP A 235 4.93 -19.67 20.09
CA ASP A 235 4.31 -19.25 18.83
C ASP A 235 3.86 -20.46 18.01
N SER A 236 2.57 -20.52 17.69
CA SER A 236 1.97 -21.59 16.90
C SER A 236 2.60 -21.78 15.52
N THR A 237 3.07 -20.69 14.88
CA THR A 237 3.73 -20.74 13.57
C THR A 237 5.11 -21.37 13.65
N GLN A 238 5.88 -21.04 14.66
CA GLN A 238 7.20 -21.64 14.90
C GLN A 238 7.06 -23.10 15.31
N LEU A 239 6.06 -23.45 16.13
CA LEU A 239 5.73 -24.81 16.47
C LEU A 239 5.37 -25.63 15.25
N PHE A 240 4.53 -25.09 14.36
CA PHE A 240 4.15 -25.76 13.12
C PHE A 240 5.35 -26.00 12.20
N ARG A 241 6.25 -25.01 12.05
CA ARG A 241 7.51 -25.16 11.29
C ARG A 241 8.40 -26.23 11.90
N ALA A 242 8.60 -26.22 13.22
CA ALA A 242 9.39 -27.23 13.92
C ALA A 242 8.80 -28.64 13.72
N CYS A 243 7.48 -28.79 13.76
CA CYS A 243 6.82 -30.06 13.49
C CYS A 243 7.04 -30.52 12.03
N ARG A 244 6.97 -29.62 11.06
CA ARG A 244 7.20 -29.89 9.65
C ARG A 244 8.66 -30.28 9.35
N ASP A 245 9.61 -29.60 10.00
CA ASP A 245 11.03 -29.89 9.87
C ASP A 245 11.34 -31.29 10.42
N ILE A 246 10.70 -31.68 11.51
CA ILE A 246 10.82 -33.02 12.09
C ILE A 246 10.14 -34.08 11.22
N GLU A 247 8.97 -33.77 10.63
CA GLU A 247 8.29 -34.67 9.70
C GLU A 247 9.14 -34.95 8.44
N SER A 248 9.95 -33.98 8.03
CA SER A 248 10.88 -34.10 6.90
C SER A 248 12.17 -34.86 7.27
N ASP A 249 12.49 -35.00 8.55
CA ASP A 249 13.67 -35.74 9.02
C ASP A 249 13.44 -37.26 8.88
N ARG A 250 14.17 -37.87 7.94
CA ARG A 250 14.09 -39.31 7.66
C ARG A 250 14.37 -40.19 8.87
N SER A 251 15.13 -39.73 9.85
CA SER A 251 15.44 -40.47 11.08
C SER A 251 14.20 -40.61 11.97
N LEU A 252 13.42 -39.55 12.05
CA LEU A 252 12.19 -39.53 12.84
C LEU A 252 11.05 -40.28 12.15
N ALA A 253 10.95 -40.24 10.83
CA ALA A 253 9.99 -41.03 10.05
C ALA A 253 10.22 -42.51 10.23
N LYS A 254 11.47 -42.97 10.38
CA LYS A 254 11.79 -44.37 10.73
C LYS A 254 11.38 -44.71 12.16
N PHE A 255 11.56 -43.82 13.12
CA PHE A 255 11.16 -43.99 14.51
C PHE A 255 9.63 -44.14 14.64
N ILE A 256 8.88 -43.24 13.99
CA ILE A 256 7.41 -43.27 13.99
C ILE A 256 6.88 -44.54 13.30
N LYS A 257 7.52 -45.01 12.22
CA LYS A 257 7.17 -46.27 11.58
C LYS A 257 7.45 -47.50 12.45
N GLY A 258 8.51 -47.46 13.28
CA GLY A 258 8.83 -48.51 14.22
C GLY A 258 7.85 -48.66 15.39
N TYR A 259 7.11 -47.60 15.71
CA TYR A 259 6.11 -47.60 16.81
C TYR A 259 4.71 -48.07 16.37
N LYS A 260 4.48 -48.29 15.10
CA LYS A 260 3.22 -48.83 14.53
C LYS A 260 3.24 -50.35 14.30
N GLY A 261 4.24 -51.01 14.85
CA GLY A 261 4.36 -52.46 14.82
C GLY A 261 4.02 -53.13 16.13
#